data_aeffaf5f816381539a54a58477de3622
#
_entry.id   aeffaf5f816381539a54a58477de3622
#
_cell.length_a   1.000
_cell.length_b   1.000
_cell.length_c   1.000
_cell.angle_alpha   90.00
_cell.angle_beta   90.00
_cell.angle_gamma   90.00
#
_symmetry.space_group_name_H-M   'P 1'
#
loop_
_entity.id
_entity.type
_entity.pdbx_description
1 polymer ?
#
loop_
_entity_poly.entity_id
_entity_poly.type
_entity_poly.pdbx_seq_one_letter_code
_entity_poly.pdbx_strand_id
1 'polypeptide(L)'
;MKAVHPKCPECSSLSIKKGIRRNKQRWLCSDGHWFSTNNETHLKRRAVVIPDQHFPLHDQKAVNVVLKAIKLVEPDIFINLGDVGEWETVSAWRYKGKKQPPLEYQLPLIEEEIGGVNEGIDQFDEVLNLVGCTEKYICAGNHDEWLNAFVEKYPYMRAYTFRNACRWEERGYKYLPYNKPLKIGKLTFIHGAYATVYHAKKHLESYGENIIYAHVHDVQRHTLTKLGGTIGAWSMGCLKDMRREKNTWLRGRLHNWAHAFAIVDWFTDGNFRVDVVEIHAGKTTVWGEEIDGD
;
A
#
# COMPACT_ATOMS: atom_id res chain seq x y z
N MET A 1 -18.51 -19.56 28.18
CA MET A 1 -18.03 -18.80 29.37
C MET A 1 -18.47 -17.35 29.22
N LYS A 2 -19.11 -16.73 30.23
CA LYS A 2 -19.45 -15.30 30.18
C LYS A 2 -18.15 -14.50 30.24
N ALA A 3 -17.96 -13.58 29.33
CA ALA A 3 -16.79 -12.70 29.34
C ALA A 3 -16.76 -11.92 30.64
N VAL A 4 -15.71 -12.11 31.44
CA VAL A 4 -15.51 -11.34 32.68
C VAL A 4 -14.99 -9.97 32.30
N HIS A 5 -15.83 -8.93 32.49
CA HIS A 5 -15.42 -7.56 32.27
C HIS A 5 -14.49 -7.13 33.43
N PRO A 6 -13.27 -6.64 33.17
CA PRO A 6 -12.38 -6.21 34.24
C PRO A 6 -12.94 -4.97 34.93
N LYS A 7 -12.67 -4.86 36.25
CA LYS A 7 -12.93 -3.64 36.99
C LYS A 7 -11.91 -2.56 36.64
N CYS A 8 -12.34 -1.32 36.62
CA CYS A 8 -11.45 -0.19 36.43
C CYS A 8 -10.38 -0.13 37.54
N PRO A 9 -9.08 0.00 37.21
CA PRO A 9 -8.02 0.08 38.20
C PRO A 9 -8.05 1.36 39.04
N GLU A 10 -8.69 2.43 38.56
CA GLU A 10 -8.77 3.72 39.21
C GLU A 10 -9.98 3.83 40.15
N CYS A 11 -11.15 3.35 39.74
CA CYS A 11 -12.40 3.53 40.49
C CYS A 11 -13.12 2.23 40.85
N SER A 12 -12.60 1.07 40.41
CA SER A 12 -13.20 -0.26 40.61
C SER A 12 -14.59 -0.47 39.99
N SER A 13 -15.09 0.49 39.22
CA SER A 13 -16.39 0.43 38.54
C SER A 13 -16.36 -0.62 37.37
N LEU A 14 -17.55 -1.07 36.98
CA LEU A 14 -17.72 -1.96 35.84
C LEU A 14 -17.28 -1.26 34.55
N SER A 15 -16.67 -2.02 33.66
CA SER A 15 -16.20 -1.51 32.37
C SER A 15 -16.87 -2.18 31.18
N ILE A 16 -16.94 -1.46 30.08
CA ILE A 16 -17.40 -1.95 28.79
C ILE A 16 -16.24 -2.03 27.80
N LYS A 17 -16.28 -3.04 26.95
CA LYS A 17 -15.28 -3.28 25.90
C LYS A 17 -15.40 -2.22 24.80
N LYS A 18 -14.27 -1.58 24.40
CA LYS A 18 -14.22 -0.47 23.43
C LYS A 18 -13.31 -0.73 22.23
N GLY A 19 -12.87 -1.95 22.04
CA GLY A 19 -11.99 -2.31 20.92
C GLY A 19 -10.57 -2.62 21.37
N ILE A 20 -9.70 -2.87 20.39
CA ILE A 20 -8.30 -3.26 20.61
C ILE A 20 -7.41 -2.21 19.98
N ARG A 21 -6.36 -1.79 20.70
CA ARG A 21 -5.31 -0.90 20.21
C ARG A 21 -3.95 -1.42 20.67
N ARG A 22 -2.98 -1.52 19.76
CA ARG A 22 -1.62 -2.02 20.03
C ARG A 22 -1.62 -3.34 20.85
N ASN A 23 -2.43 -4.29 20.43
CA ASN A 23 -2.59 -5.58 21.09
C ASN A 23 -3.13 -5.53 22.52
N LYS A 24 -3.68 -4.38 22.95
CA LYS A 24 -4.33 -4.20 24.24
C LYS A 24 -5.82 -4.01 24.06
N GLN A 25 -6.63 -4.76 24.81
CA GLN A 25 -8.06 -4.54 24.87
C GLN A 25 -8.31 -3.22 25.61
N ARG A 26 -9.00 -2.28 24.98
CA ARG A 26 -9.42 -1.02 25.61
C ARG A 26 -10.75 -1.19 26.31
N TRP A 27 -10.87 -0.56 27.45
CA TRP A 27 -12.05 -0.55 28.31
C TRP A 27 -12.40 0.88 28.71
N LEU A 28 -13.69 1.15 28.84
CA LEU A 28 -14.21 2.39 29.38
C LEU A 28 -15.08 2.04 30.58
N CYS A 29 -14.81 2.58 31.76
CA CYS A 29 -15.66 2.40 32.92
C CYS A 29 -16.83 3.38 32.94
N SER A 30 -17.81 3.17 33.85
CA SER A 30 -18.96 4.04 34.00
C SER A 30 -18.58 5.49 34.42
N ASP A 31 -17.43 5.66 35.01
CA ASP A 31 -16.92 6.96 35.49
C ASP A 31 -16.01 7.65 34.44
N GLY A 32 -15.97 7.13 33.21
CA GLY A 32 -15.28 7.74 32.10
C GLY A 32 -13.77 7.45 32.03
N HIS A 33 -13.20 6.61 32.90
CA HIS A 33 -11.78 6.28 32.82
C HIS A 33 -11.50 5.25 31.71
N TRP A 34 -10.49 5.51 30.92
CA TRP A 34 -9.99 4.60 29.90
C TRP A 34 -8.79 3.82 30.43
N PHE A 35 -8.83 2.51 30.29
CA PHE A 35 -7.69 1.65 30.59
C PHE A 35 -7.58 0.51 29.60
N SER A 36 -6.45 -0.19 29.61
CA SER A 36 -6.18 -1.31 28.71
C SER A 36 -5.74 -2.52 29.50
N THR A 37 -6.22 -3.69 29.13
CA THR A 37 -5.71 -4.98 29.62
C THR A 37 -4.90 -5.64 28.54
N ASN A 38 -3.88 -6.43 28.92
CA ASN A 38 -3.25 -7.31 27.96
C ASN A 38 -4.32 -8.26 27.43
N ASN A 39 -4.49 -8.25 26.11
CA ASN A 39 -5.41 -9.14 25.45
C ASN A 39 -4.60 -10.34 24.95
N GLU A 40 -5.05 -11.54 25.26
CA GLU A 40 -4.64 -12.71 24.49
C GLU A 40 -5.29 -12.60 23.11
N THR A 41 -4.81 -11.65 22.29
CA THR A 41 -5.28 -11.52 20.94
C THR A 41 -4.62 -12.59 20.10
N HIS A 42 -5.41 -13.27 19.28
CA HIS A 42 -4.87 -14.12 18.24
C HIS A 42 -4.16 -13.32 17.13
N LEU A 43 -4.23 -12.00 17.16
CA LEU A 43 -3.51 -11.12 16.25
C LEU A 43 -2.03 -11.10 16.60
N LYS A 44 -1.21 -11.54 15.65
CA LYS A 44 0.25 -11.58 15.74
C LYS A 44 0.89 -10.30 15.21
N ARG A 45 0.45 -9.87 14.02
CA ARG A 45 1.03 -8.72 13.30
C ARG A 45 -0.01 -8.11 12.38
N ARG A 46 0.14 -6.83 12.10
CA ARG A 46 -0.71 -6.08 11.17
C ARG A 46 0.13 -5.32 10.16
N ALA A 47 -0.33 -5.29 8.91
CA ALA A 47 0.24 -4.43 7.89
C ALA A 47 -0.79 -3.44 7.32
N VAL A 48 -0.30 -2.30 6.85
CA VAL A 48 -0.95 -1.47 5.85
C VAL A 48 -0.22 -1.66 4.52
N VAL A 49 -0.99 -1.91 3.46
CA VAL A 49 -0.49 -2.16 2.10
C VAL A 49 -1.04 -1.09 1.18
N ILE A 50 -0.17 -0.40 0.42
CA ILE A 50 -0.58 0.65 -0.51
C ILE A 50 -0.17 0.34 -1.95
N PRO A 51 -1.05 0.65 -2.94
CA PRO A 51 -0.78 0.48 -4.36
C PRO A 51 -0.37 1.80 -5.02
N ASP A 52 0.19 1.77 -6.17
CA ASP A 52 0.27 2.73 -7.30
C ASP A 52 -0.01 4.19 -6.96
N GLN A 53 0.95 4.89 -6.37
CA GLN A 53 0.81 6.30 -5.98
C GLN A 53 0.99 7.23 -7.18
N HIS A 54 1.93 6.90 -8.07
CA HIS A 54 2.29 7.69 -9.25
C HIS A 54 2.63 9.15 -8.94
N PHE A 55 3.41 9.40 -7.89
CA PHE A 55 3.89 10.76 -7.61
C PHE A 55 4.59 11.39 -8.81
N PRO A 56 4.36 12.66 -9.10
CA PRO A 56 3.51 13.64 -8.39
C PRO A 56 2.04 13.64 -8.87
N LEU A 57 1.60 12.68 -9.69
CA LEU A 57 0.24 12.59 -10.23
C LEU A 57 -0.72 11.77 -9.34
N HIS A 58 -0.52 11.81 -8.04
CA HIS A 58 -1.38 11.16 -7.03
C HIS A 58 -2.64 11.98 -6.73
N ASP A 59 -3.64 11.35 -6.15
CA ASP A 59 -4.77 12.02 -5.53
C ASP A 59 -4.44 12.32 -4.05
N GLN A 60 -4.25 13.59 -3.73
CA GLN A 60 -3.82 13.99 -2.38
C GLN A 60 -4.86 13.63 -1.31
N LYS A 61 -6.18 13.66 -1.62
CA LYS A 61 -7.21 13.25 -0.66
C LYS A 61 -7.14 11.75 -0.37
N ALA A 62 -6.93 10.94 -1.41
CA ALA A 62 -6.73 9.50 -1.23
C ALA A 62 -5.47 9.19 -0.41
N VAL A 63 -4.37 9.89 -0.67
CA VAL A 63 -3.14 9.79 0.13
C VAL A 63 -3.39 10.20 1.58
N ASN A 64 -4.07 11.33 1.83
CA ASN A 64 -4.40 11.80 3.17
C ASN A 64 -5.25 10.78 3.96
N VAL A 65 -6.22 10.13 3.29
CA VAL A 65 -7.00 9.05 3.91
C VAL A 65 -6.08 7.92 4.39
N VAL A 66 -5.14 7.49 3.54
CA VAL A 66 -4.20 6.43 3.91
C VAL A 66 -3.31 6.85 5.08
N LEU A 67 -2.78 8.08 5.07
CA LEU A 67 -1.96 8.62 6.16
C LEU A 67 -2.75 8.67 7.49
N LYS A 68 -4.02 9.10 7.45
CA LYS A 68 -4.91 9.08 8.62
C LYS A 68 -5.22 7.64 9.07
N ALA A 69 -5.43 6.72 8.11
CA ALA A 69 -5.64 5.30 8.41
C ALA A 69 -4.40 4.66 9.07
N ILE A 70 -3.18 4.98 8.62
CA ILE A 70 -1.94 4.50 9.25
C ILE A 70 -1.89 4.94 10.73
N LYS A 71 -2.25 6.20 11.03
CA LYS A 71 -2.31 6.70 12.42
C LYS A 71 -3.34 5.94 13.27
N LEU A 72 -4.49 5.58 12.70
CA LEU A 72 -5.54 4.82 13.38
C LEU A 72 -5.16 3.36 13.59
N VAL A 73 -4.59 2.73 12.53
CA VAL A 73 -4.28 1.30 12.47
C VAL A 73 -3.01 0.97 13.26
N GLU A 74 -2.03 1.89 13.30
CA GLU A 74 -0.70 1.70 13.91
C GLU A 74 -0.06 0.36 13.48
N PRO A 75 0.25 0.19 12.17
CA PRO A 75 0.70 -1.10 11.67
C PRO A 75 2.11 -1.46 12.14
N ASP A 76 2.38 -2.75 12.31
CA ASP A 76 3.73 -3.31 12.54
C ASP A 76 4.57 -3.32 11.25
N ILE A 77 3.89 -3.45 10.10
CA ILE A 77 4.48 -3.60 8.77
C ILE A 77 3.84 -2.60 7.81
N PHE A 78 4.66 -1.98 6.98
CA PHE A 78 4.20 -1.19 5.85
C PHE A 78 4.71 -1.79 4.54
N ILE A 79 3.82 -1.97 3.55
CA ILE A 79 4.16 -2.55 2.24
C ILE A 79 3.68 -1.60 1.15
N ASN A 80 4.61 -1.08 0.36
CA ASN A 80 4.33 -0.36 -0.86
C ASN A 80 4.48 -1.33 -2.05
N LEU A 81 3.45 -1.45 -2.89
CA LEU A 81 3.43 -2.39 -4.02
C LEU A 81 4.03 -1.83 -5.31
N GLY A 82 4.63 -0.64 -5.27
CA GLY A 82 5.33 -0.05 -6.42
C GLY A 82 4.48 0.91 -7.25
N ASP A 83 4.99 1.26 -8.42
CA ASP A 83 4.54 2.40 -9.22
C ASP A 83 4.42 3.65 -8.34
N VAL A 84 5.50 3.89 -7.58
CA VAL A 84 5.60 5.02 -6.66
C VAL A 84 5.68 6.33 -7.42
N GLY A 85 6.47 6.35 -8.51
CA GLY A 85 6.59 7.49 -9.40
C GLY A 85 5.88 7.26 -10.73
N GLU A 86 5.42 8.34 -11.37
CA GLU A 86 4.87 8.26 -12.73
C GLU A 86 5.97 8.02 -13.77
N TRP A 87 7.13 8.61 -13.58
CA TRP A 87 8.32 8.52 -14.45
C TRP A 87 8.01 8.79 -15.92
N GLU A 88 7.15 9.77 -16.19
CA GLU A 88 6.70 10.09 -17.54
C GLU A 88 7.85 10.49 -18.46
N THR A 89 8.86 11.17 -17.93
CA THR A 89 10.04 11.64 -18.68
C THR A 89 10.84 10.50 -19.31
N VAL A 90 10.84 9.31 -18.69
CA VAL A 90 11.57 8.12 -19.16
C VAL A 90 10.63 7.00 -19.61
N SER A 91 9.33 7.25 -19.68
CA SER A 91 8.30 6.26 -20.01
C SER A 91 8.56 5.58 -21.34
N ALA A 92 8.66 4.25 -21.33
CA ALA A 92 8.78 3.45 -22.54
C ALA A 92 7.57 3.61 -23.48
N TRP A 93 6.39 3.91 -22.93
CA TRP A 93 5.17 4.13 -23.71
C TRP A 93 5.11 5.49 -24.40
N ARG A 94 5.52 6.56 -23.71
CA ARG A 94 5.55 7.93 -24.24
C ARG A 94 6.40 8.03 -25.50
N TYR A 95 7.54 7.33 -25.52
CA TYR A 95 8.49 7.35 -26.61
C TYR A 95 8.42 6.14 -27.55
N LYS A 96 7.39 5.30 -27.40
CA LYS A 96 7.21 4.14 -28.28
C LYS A 96 7.13 4.58 -29.75
N GLY A 97 8.12 4.15 -30.55
CA GLY A 97 8.25 4.53 -31.97
C GLY A 97 8.67 5.98 -32.21
N LYS A 98 9.15 6.69 -31.20
CA LYS A 98 9.65 8.08 -31.28
C LYS A 98 11.11 8.14 -30.79
N LYS A 99 11.85 9.13 -31.29
CA LYS A 99 13.18 9.44 -30.77
C LYS A 99 13.02 10.09 -29.38
N GLN A 100 13.76 9.59 -28.40
CA GLN A 100 13.83 10.25 -27.09
C GLN A 100 14.56 11.59 -27.21
N PRO A 101 14.20 12.61 -26.41
CA PRO A 101 14.95 13.86 -26.33
C PRO A 101 16.40 13.61 -25.92
N PRO A 102 17.33 14.53 -26.25
CA PRO A 102 18.70 14.48 -25.72
C PRO A 102 18.72 14.50 -24.20
N LEU A 103 19.71 13.86 -23.60
CA LEU A 103 19.83 13.72 -22.14
C LEU A 103 19.82 15.06 -21.41
N GLU A 104 20.44 16.08 -21.97
CA GLU A 104 20.49 17.44 -21.42
C GLU A 104 19.11 18.06 -21.18
N TYR A 105 18.10 17.67 -22.00
CA TYR A 105 16.71 18.10 -21.81
C TYR A 105 15.90 17.18 -20.89
N GLN A 106 16.28 15.90 -20.81
CA GLN A 106 15.56 14.95 -19.95
C GLN A 106 16.00 15.05 -18.48
N LEU A 107 17.29 15.31 -18.25
CA LEU A 107 17.86 15.24 -16.91
C LEU A 107 17.19 16.19 -15.90
N PRO A 108 16.96 17.48 -16.19
CA PRO A 108 16.26 18.35 -15.25
C PRO A 108 14.83 17.87 -14.93
N LEU A 109 14.12 17.31 -15.92
CA LEU A 109 12.77 16.78 -15.72
C LEU A 109 12.78 15.50 -14.87
N ILE A 110 13.79 14.65 -15.03
CA ILE A 110 13.98 13.45 -14.18
C ILE A 110 14.26 13.88 -12.73
N GLU A 111 15.09 14.90 -12.54
CA GLU A 111 15.40 15.44 -11.20
C GLU A 111 14.16 16.03 -10.52
N GLU A 112 13.30 16.73 -11.29
CA GLU A 112 12.03 17.24 -10.80
C GLU A 112 11.08 16.08 -10.41
N GLU A 113 10.96 15.04 -11.25
CA GLU A 113 10.16 13.84 -10.92
C GLU A 113 10.70 13.14 -9.66
N ILE A 114 12.03 12.96 -9.53
CA ILE A 114 12.67 12.40 -8.34
C ILE A 114 12.34 13.24 -7.10
N GLY A 115 12.39 14.56 -7.21
CA GLY A 115 12.02 15.49 -6.13
C GLY A 115 10.59 15.24 -5.66
N GLY A 116 9.63 15.29 -6.58
CA GLY A 116 8.21 15.08 -6.27
C GLY A 116 7.89 13.69 -5.72
N VAL A 117 8.60 12.66 -6.19
CA VAL A 117 8.46 11.29 -5.65
C VAL A 117 8.99 11.25 -4.20
N ASN A 118 10.16 11.83 -3.93
CA ASN A 118 10.70 11.86 -2.57
C ASN A 118 9.81 12.64 -1.60
N GLU A 119 9.26 13.79 -2.01
CA GLU A 119 8.30 14.56 -1.21
C GLU A 119 7.04 13.72 -0.89
N GLY A 120 6.56 12.93 -1.86
CA GLY A 120 5.46 12.00 -1.65
C GLY A 120 5.79 10.90 -0.63
N ILE A 121 6.99 10.31 -0.71
CA ILE A 121 7.45 9.29 0.22
C ILE A 121 7.65 9.87 1.63
N ASP A 122 8.16 11.11 1.74
CA ASP A 122 8.41 11.78 3.02
C ASP A 122 7.12 11.90 3.85
N GLN A 123 5.96 12.12 3.23
CA GLN A 123 4.65 12.13 3.93
C GLN A 123 4.36 10.78 4.62
N PHE A 124 4.66 9.67 3.95
CA PHE A 124 4.49 8.34 4.55
C PHE A 124 5.51 8.07 5.64
N ASP A 125 6.79 8.42 5.41
CA ASP A 125 7.86 8.21 6.38
C ASP A 125 7.60 8.96 7.69
N GLU A 126 7.10 10.21 7.61
CA GLU A 126 6.72 10.99 8.79
C GLU A 126 5.67 10.25 9.64
N VAL A 127 4.60 9.77 9.00
CA VAL A 127 3.51 9.10 9.73
C VAL A 127 3.92 7.73 10.23
N LEU A 128 4.68 6.96 9.44
CA LEU A 128 5.19 5.65 9.85
C LEU A 128 6.15 5.75 11.04
N ASN A 129 7.01 6.77 11.06
CA ASN A 129 7.90 7.05 12.18
C ASN A 129 7.09 7.45 13.43
N LEU A 130 6.06 8.29 13.27
CA LEU A 130 5.18 8.72 14.37
C LEU A 130 4.50 7.53 15.05
N VAL A 131 4.05 6.53 14.28
CA VAL A 131 3.39 5.33 14.81
C VAL A 131 4.35 4.20 15.19
N GLY A 132 5.65 4.39 14.96
CA GLY A 132 6.69 3.41 15.28
C GLY A 132 6.70 2.17 14.38
N CYS A 133 6.26 2.30 13.12
CA CYS A 133 6.33 1.25 12.12
C CYS A 133 7.77 1.15 11.57
N THR A 134 8.51 0.12 11.97
CA THR A 134 9.92 -0.06 11.59
C THR A 134 10.15 -1.10 10.50
N GLU A 135 9.18 -1.95 10.21
CA GLU A 135 9.28 -2.95 9.16
C GLU A 135 8.61 -2.47 7.89
N LYS A 136 9.40 -1.94 6.95
CA LYS A 136 8.94 -1.32 5.72
C LYS A 136 9.46 -2.06 4.49
N TYR A 137 8.59 -2.29 3.50
CA TYR A 137 8.91 -2.96 2.23
C TYR A 137 8.46 -2.11 1.06
N ILE A 138 9.25 -2.16 -0.02
CA ILE A 138 8.90 -1.61 -1.34
C ILE A 138 9.11 -2.69 -2.40
N CYS A 139 8.06 -3.03 -3.13
CA CYS A 139 8.10 -3.89 -4.31
C CYS A 139 8.08 -2.97 -5.53
N ALA A 140 9.19 -2.82 -6.25
CA ALA A 140 9.25 -1.94 -7.41
C ALA A 140 8.18 -2.31 -8.45
N GLY A 141 7.52 -1.30 -9.03
CA GLY A 141 6.55 -1.44 -10.09
C GLY A 141 7.16 -1.32 -11.48
N ASN A 142 6.33 -1.44 -12.52
CA ASN A 142 6.82 -1.33 -13.89
C ASN A 142 7.19 0.12 -14.27
N HIS A 143 6.54 1.13 -13.73
CA HIS A 143 6.94 2.51 -13.91
C HIS A 143 8.30 2.76 -13.26
N ASP A 144 8.51 2.26 -12.05
CA ASP A 144 9.79 2.37 -11.33
C ASP A 144 10.93 1.70 -12.12
N GLU A 145 10.63 0.61 -12.84
CA GLU A 145 11.59 -0.08 -13.70
C GLU A 145 11.93 0.72 -14.96
N TRP A 146 11.08 1.63 -15.45
CA TRP A 146 11.45 2.50 -16.59
C TRP A 146 12.62 3.41 -16.24
N LEU A 147 12.70 3.89 -15.00
CA LEU A 147 13.83 4.68 -14.52
C LEU A 147 15.12 3.84 -14.51
N ASN A 148 15.06 2.58 -14.04
CA ASN A 148 16.18 1.66 -14.07
C ASN A 148 16.62 1.37 -15.51
N ALA A 149 15.69 1.05 -16.41
CA ALA A 149 15.97 0.79 -17.83
C ALA A 149 16.54 2.02 -18.56
N PHE A 150 16.17 3.24 -18.12
CA PHE A 150 16.80 4.46 -18.64
C PHE A 150 18.26 4.56 -18.17
N VAL A 151 18.54 4.31 -16.89
CA VAL A 151 19.89 4.35 -16.33
C VAL A 151 20.79 3.27 -16.94
N GLU A 152 20.29 2.11 -17.32
CA GLU A 152 21.06 1.08 -18.03
C GLU A 152 21.70 1.59 -19.34
N LYS A 153 21.06 2.55 -20.01
CA LYS A 153 21.61 3.21 -21.21
C LYS A 153 22.71 4.22 -20.89
N TYR A 154 22.76 4.68 -19.64
CA TYR A 154 23.69 5.68 -19.14
C TYR A 154 24.35 5.21 -17.83
N PRO A 155 25.30 4.24 -17.89
CA PRO A 155 25.85 3.58 -16.68
C PRO A 155 26.50 4.50 -15.65
N TYR A 156 26.90 5.71 -16.05
CA TYR A 156 27.43 6.75 -15.14
C TYR A 156 26.34 7.41 -14.28
N MET A 157 25.06 7.18 -14.58
CA MET A 157 23.91 7.73 -13.87
C MET A 157 23.37 6.80 -12.77
N ARG A 158 24.19 5.92 -12.19
CA ARG A 158 23.73 4.93 -11.18
C ARG A 158 23.03 5.55 -9.97
N ALA A 159 23.30 6.80 -9.64
CA ALA A 159 22.60 7.52 -8.59
C ALA A 159 21.09 7.70 -8.87
N TYR A 160 20.72 7.67 -10.15
CA TYR A 160 19.34 7.86 -10.61
C TYR A 160 18.53 6.56 -10.76
N THR A 161 19.06 5.38 -10.40
CA THR A 161 18.22 4.19 -10.31
C THR A 161 17.11 4.41 -9.28
N PHE A 162 15.95 3.85 -9.49
CA PHE A 162 14.82 3.98 -8.55
C PHE A 162 15.21 3.66 -7.11
N ARG A 163 16.06 2.64 -6.93
CA ARG A 163 16.58 2.27 -5.62
C ARG A 163 17.36 3.41 -4.97
N ASN A 164 18.28 4.03 -5.71
CA ASN A 164 19.19 5.05 -5.18
C ASN A 164 18.52 6.44 -5.12
N ALA A 165 17.79 6.82 -6.17
CA ALA A 165 17.12 8.11 -6.26
C ALA A 165 16.08 8.33 -5.14
N CYS A 166 15.36 7.26 -4.77
CA CYS A 166 14.40 7.30 -3.66
C CYS A 166 15.01 6.94 -2.29
N ARG A 167 16.32 6.60 -2.24
CA ARG A 167 17.07 6.32 -0.99
C ARG A 167 16.38 5.27 -0.09
N TRP A 168 15.88 4.18 -0.69
CA TRP A 168 15.01 3.22 0.02
C TRP A 168 15.66 2.63 1.28
N GLU A 169 16.93 2.21 1.22
CA GLU A 169 17.63 1.64 2.36
C GLU A 169 17.91 2.69 3.46
N GLU A 170 18.24 3.93 3.09
CA GLU A 170 18.45 5.02 4.05
C GLU A 170 17.15 5.37 4.79
N ARG A 171 16.01 5.24 4.11
CA ARG A 171 14.66 5.39 4.68
C ARG A 171 14.23 4.18 5.51
N GLY A 172 15.03 3.10 5.54
CA GLY A 172 14.74 1.87 6.28
C GLY A 172 13.81 0.89 5.57
N TYR A 173 13.60 1.04 4.26
CA TYR A 173 12.83 0.07 3.48
C TYR A 173 13.69 -1.10 3.03
N LYS A 174 13.08 -2.29 3.01
CA LYS A 174 13.62 -3.45 2.32
C LYS A 174 13.16 -3.41 0.87
N TYR A 175 14.07 -3.12 -0.04
CA TYR A 175 13.81 -2.98 -1.47
C TYR A 175 13.74 -4.34 -2.16
N LEU A 176 12.65 -4.57 -2.91
CA LEU A 176 12.49 -5.73 -3.79
C LEU A 176 12.42 -5.23 -5.25
N PRO A 177 13.32 -5.72 -6.12
CA PRO A 177 13.28 -5.40 -7.54
C PRO A 177 11.96 -5.79 -8.20
N TYR A 178 11.66 -5.17 -9.33
CA TYR A 178 10.48 -5.50 -10.13
C TYR A 178 10.36 -7.00 -10.39
N ASN A 179 9.15 -7.52 -10.31
CA ASN A 179 8.81 -8.94 -10.41
C ASN A 179 9.37 -9.87 -9.32
N LYS A 180 10.02 -9.34 -8.28
CA LYS A 180 10.45 -10.16 -7.14
C LYS A 180 9.35 -10.22 -6.08
N PRO A 181 8.75 -11.40 -5.81
CA PRO A 181 7.71 -11.52 -4.79
C PRO A 181 8.26 -11.31 -3.38
N LEU A 182 7.47 -10.60 -2.54
CA LEU A 182 7.61 -10.60 -1.08
C LEU A 182 6.67 -11.65 -0.50
N LYS A 183 7.17 -12.55 0.34
CA LYS A 183 6.33 -13.54 1.03
C LYS A 183 6.36 -13.31 2.53
N ILE A 184 5.19 -13.12 3.13
CA ILE A 184 5.00 -13.03 4.58
C ILE A 184 3.92 -14.03 5.00
N GLY A 185 4.34 -15.05 5.73
CA GLY A 185 3.44 -16.15 6.09
C GLY A 185 2.88 -16.88 4.87
N LYS A 186 1.54 -16.91 4.76
CA LYS A 186 0.81 -17.56 3.64
C LYS A 186 0.41 -16.56 2.54
N LEU A 187 0.87 -15.29 2.60
CA LEU A 187 0.58 -14.25 1.63
C LEU A 187 1.82 -13.89 0.82
N THR A 188 1.61 -13.71 -0.47
CA THR A 188 2.59 -13.20 -1.43
C THR A 188 2.16 -11.82 -1.88
N PHE A 189 3.11 -10.88 -1.98
CA PHE A 189 2.92 -9.51 -2.40
C PHE A 189 3.79 -9.25 -3.61
N ILE A 190 3.22 -8.66 -4.65
CA ILE A 190 3.93 -8.23 -5.86
C ILE A 190 3.30 -6.94 -6.37
N HIS A 191 4.00 -6.23 -7.28
CA HIS A 191 3.36 -5.13 -7.97
C HIS A 191 2.19 -5.63 -8.83
N GLY A 192 2.37 -6.63 -9.65
CA GLY A 192 1.38 -7.20 -10.55
C GLY A 192 1.99 -7.52 -11.92
N ALA A 193 1.35 -8.41 -12.67
CA ALA A 193 1.88 -8.90 -13.92
C ALA A 193 0.86 -8.99 -15.05
N TYR A 194 -0.43 -9.03 -14.77
CA TYR A 194 -1.47 -9.30 -15.74
C TYR A 194 -2.58 -8.23 -15.69
N ALA A 195 -2.80 -7.54 -16.82
CA ALA A 195 -3.84 -6.52 -16.99
C ALA A 195 -4.99 -7.03 -17.89
N THR A 196 -5.49 -8.22 -17.63
CA THR A 196 -6.65 -8.81 -18.31
C THR A 196 -7.95 -8.48 -17.59
N VAL A 197 -9.12 -8.67 -18.21
CA VAL A 197 -10.43 -8.41 -17.58
C VAL A 197 -10.60 -9.20 -16.27
N TYR A 198 -10.14 -10.45 -16.23
CA TYR A 198 -10.18 -11.31 -15.03
C TYR A 198 -8.78 -11.49 -14.43
N HIS A 199 -8.08 -10.38 -14.22
CA HIS A 199 -6.68 -10.41 -13.78
C HIS A 199 -6.50 -11.06 -12.40
N ALA A 200 -7.47 -10.96 -11.47
CA ALA A 200 -7.37 -11.64 -10.18
C ALA A 200 -7.38 -13.17 -10.34
N LYS A 201 -8.24 -13.70 -11.21
CA LYS A 201 -8.22 -15.11 -11.57
C LYS A 201 -6.90 -15.49 -12.22
N LYS A 202 -6.40 -14.68 -13.16
CA LYS A 202 -5.15 -14.95 -13.87
C LYS A 202 -3.94 -14.97 -12.93
N HIS A 203 -3.86 -14.05 -11.97
CA HIS A 203 -2.80 -14.08 -10.95
C HIS A 203 -2.88 -15.36 -10.12
N LEU A 204 -4.07 -15.76 -9.63
CA LEU A 204 -4.22 -17.01 -8.89
C LEU A 204 -3.77 -18.25 -9.67
N GLU A 205 -4.18 -18.36 -10.91
CA GLU A 205 -3.81 -19.49 -11.78
C GLU A 205 -2.31 -19.54 -12.05
N SER A 206 -1.67 -18.37 -12.18
CA SER A 206 -0.25 -18.27 -12.51
C SER A 206 0.66 -18.47 -11.30
N TYR A 207 0.31 -17.91 -10.15
CA TYR A 207 1.15 -18.00 -8.95
C TYR A 207 0.80 -19.17 -8.03
N GLY A 208 -0.43 -19.68 -8.07
CA GLY A 208 -0.87 -20.83 -7.28
C GLY A 208 -0.89 -20.62 -5.77
N GLU A 209 -0.81 -19.38 -5.29
CA GLU A 209 -0.73 -18.97 -3.89
C GLU A 209 -1.70 -17.82 -3.57
N ASN A 210 -1.86 -17.50 -2.28
CA ASN A 210 -2.56 -16.26 -1.88
C ASN A 210 -1.71 -15.07 -2.29
N ILE A 211 -2.30 -14.12 -3.02
CA ILE A 211 -1.57 -13.02 -3.62
C ILE A 211 -2.29 -11.68 -3.49
N ILE A 212 -1.57 -10.67 -3.04
CA ILE A 212 -1.99 -9.26 -3.07
C ILE A 212 -1.13 -8.55 -4.11
N TYR A 213 -1.75 -7.75 -4.98
CA TYR A 213 -1.08 -7.06 -6.07
C TYR A 213 -1.79 -5.75 -6.44
N ALA A 214 -1.12 -4.91 -7.21
CA ALA A 214 -1.51 -3.60 -7.68
C ALA A 214 -1.56 -3.53 -9.23
N HIS A 215 -0.96 -2.53 -9.88
CA HIS A 215 -0.72 -2.42 -11.32
C HIS A 215 -1.95 -2.12 -12.20
N VAL A 216 -3.10 -2.72 -11.95
CA VAL A 216 -4.29 -2.61 -12.83
C VAL A 216 -5.17 -1.42 -12.44
N HIS A 217 -4.96 -0.86 -11.26
CA HIS A 217 -5.67 0.28 -10.69
C HIS A 217 -7.14 0.02 -10.32
N ASP A 218 -7.66 -1.20 -10.50
CA ASP A 218 -9.00 -1.56 -10.06
C ASP A 218 -8.99 -2.47 -8.83
N VAL A 219 -10.14 -2.58 -8.17
CA VAL A 219 -10.34 -3.50 -7.05
C VAL A 219 -11.02 -4.75 -7.57
N GLN A 220 -10.32 -5.88 -7.49
CA GLN A 220 -10.85 -7.17 -7.87
C GLN A 220 -10.42 -8.24 -6.88
N ARG A 221 -11.33 -9.16 -6.57
CA ARG A 221 -11.05 -10.33 -5.74
C ARG A 221 -11.46 -11.60 -6.46
N HIS A 222 -10.61 -12.63 -6.39
CA HIS A 222 -10.96 -13.98 -6.84
C HIS A 222 -10.48 -15.03 -5.84
N THR A 223 -11.22 -16.14 -5.74
CA THR A 223 -10.88 -17.28 -4.90
C THR A 223 -10.87 -18.55 -5.72
N LEU A 224 -9.97 -19.47 -5.40
CA LEU A 224 -9.84 -20.78 -6.04
C LEU A 224 -9.69 -21.85 -4.96
N THR A 225 -10.54 -22.87 -4.98
CA THR A 225 -10.39 -24.04 -4.11
C THR A 225 -9.61 -25.13 -4.82
N LYS A 226 -8.60 -25.65 -4.14
CA LYS A 226 -7.76 -26.77 -4.59
C LYS A 226 -7.57 -27.78 -3.47
N LEU A 227 -6.94 -28.94 -3.73
CA LEU A 227 -6.73 -29.99 -2.72
C LEU A 227 -6.04 -29.48 -1.43
N GLY A 228 -5.13 -28.51 -1.55
CA GLY A 228 -4.43 -27.91 -0.41
C GLY A 228 -5.22 -26.81 0.33
N GLY A 229 -6.50 -26.60 -0.02
CA GLY A 229 -7.36 -25.55 0.56
C GLY A 229 -7.68 -24.39 -0.41
N THR A 230 -8.37 -23.40 0.09
CA THR A 230 -8.78 -22.22 -0.69
C THR A 230 -7.68 -21.16 -0.67
N ILE A 231 -7.37 -20.62 -1.84
CA ILE A 231 -6.47 -19.48 -2.01
C ILE A 231 -7.21 -18.28 -2.60
N GLY A 232 -6.68 -17.07 -2.38
CA GLY A 232 -7.28 -15.81 -2.84
C GLY A 232 -6.29 -14.90 -3.56
N ALA A 233 -6.78 -14.11 -4.50
CA ALA A 233 -6.10 -12.96 -5.05
C ALA A 233 -6.88 -11.68 -4.75
N TRP A 234 -6.15 -10.61 -4.43
CA TRP A 234 -6.70 -9.29 -4.13
C TRP A 234 -5.95 -8.22 -4.93
N SER A 235 -6.66 -7.51 -5.80
CA SER A 235 -6.19 -6.30 -6.46
C SER A 235 -6.53 -5.09 -5.61
N MET A 236 -5.61 -4.12 -5.56
CA MET A 236 -5.59 -3.08 -4.56
C MET A 236 -6.05 -1.70 -5.06
N GLY A 237 -6.45 -1.56 -6.33
CA GLY A 237 -6.71 -0.23 -6.89
C GLY A 237 -5.43 0.61 -7.03
N CYS A 238 -5.55 1.93 -6.84
CA CYS A 238 -4.41 2.87 -6.90
C CYS A 238 -4.63 4.08 -5.96
N LEU A 239 -3.63 4.96 -5.86
CA LEU A 239 -3.74 6.28 -5.23
C LEU A 239 -3.48 7.41 -6.25
N LYS A 240 -3.44 7.09 -7.54
CA LYS A 240 -3.23 8.02 -8.64
C LYS A 240 -4.44 8.93 -8.83
N ASP A 241 -4.22 10.18 -9.25
CA ASP A 241 -5.29 11.07 -9.70
C ASP A 241 -5.97 10.50 -10.96
N MET A 242 -7.24 10.13 -10.82
CA MET A 242 -8.01 9.46 -11.87
C MET A 242 -8.71 10.42 -12.84
N ARG A 243 -8.56 11.75 -12.67
CA ARG A 243 -9.18 12.73 -13.55
C ARG A 243 -8.67 12.60 -14.99
N ARG A 244 -9.57 12.83 -15.96
CA ARG A 244 -9.29 12.63 -17.40
C ARG A 244 -8.13 13.47 -17.91
N GLU A 245 -8.02 14.71 -17.47
CA GLU A 245 -6.95 15.64 -17.85
C GLU A 245 -5.56 15.18 -17.40
N LYS A 246 -5.47 14.37 -16.34
CA LYS A 246 -4.23 13.76 -15.86
C LYS A 246 -3.90 12.43 -16.56
N ASN A 247 -4.89 11.85 -17.26
CA ASN A 247 -4.80 10.52 -17.89
C ASN A 247 -5.15 10.57 -19.38
N THR A 248 -4.65 11.58 -20.09
CA THR A 248 -4.94 11.83 -21.52
C THR A 248 -4.57 10.68 -22.44
N TRP A 249 -3.61 9.85 -22.05
CA TRP A 249 -3.19 8.64 -22.76
C TRP A 249 -4.30 7.58 -22.89
N LEU A 250 -5.29 7.61 -22.01
CA LEU A 250 -6.48 6.76 -22.10
C LEU A 250 -7.36 7.12 -23.31
N ARG A 251 -7.20 8.32 -23.91
CA ARG A 251 -7.98 8.79 -25.06
C ARG A 251 -9.50 8.66 -24.84
N GLY A 252 -9.96 8.95 -23.60
CA GLY A 252 -11.37 8.88 -23.23
C GLY A 252 -11.94 7.48 -23.02
N ARG A 253 -11.12 6.43 -23.02
CA ARG A 253 -11.59 5.07 -22.67
C ARG A 253 -12.06 5.04 -21.22
N LEU A 254 -13.14 4.30 -21.00
CA LEU A 254 -13.62 4.01 -19.64
C LEU A 254 -12.66 3.02 -18.96
N HIS A 255 -12.55 3.17 -17.65
CA HIS A 255 -11.74 2.30 -16.79
C HIS A 255 -12.47 2.03 -15.48
N ASN A 256 -12.11 0.94 -14.81
CA ASN A 256 -12.67 0.54 -13.51
C ASN A 256 -11.72 0.91 -12.34
N TRP A 257 -10.90 1.95 -12.52
CA TRP A 257 -9.98 2.38 -11.49
C TRP A 257 -10.70 2.80 -10.23
N ALA A 258 -10.12 2.44 -9.09
CA ALA A 258 -10.63 2.76 -7.78
C ALA A 258 -9.49 3.16 -6.85
N HIS A 259 -9.75 4.09 -5.95
CA HIS A 259 -8.82 4.37 -4.85
C HIS A 259 -9.06 3.34 -3.75
N ALA A 260 -7.99 2.66 -3.32
CA ALA A 260 -8.04 1.75 -2.20
C ALA A 260 -6.64 1.49 -1.60
N PHE A 261 -6.64 0.91 -0.41
CA PHE A 261 -5.48 0.33 0.27
C PHE A 261 -5.94 -0.93 1.00
N ALA A 262 -5.01 -1.71 1.61
CA ALA A 262 -5.46 -2.81 2.45
C ALA A 262 -4.88 -2.79 3.84
N ILE A 263 -5.64 -3.40 4.77
CA ILE A 263 -5.19 -3.79 6.09
C ILE A 263 -5.08 -5.32 6.08
N VAL A 264 -3.92 -5.82 6.48
CA VAL A 264 -3.66 -7.26 6.57
C VAL A 264 -3.37 -7.62 8.02
N ASP A 265 -4.14 -8.55 8.55
CA ASP A 265 -3.93 -9.11 9.88
C ASP A 265 -3.41 -10.55 9.78
N TRP A 266 -2.28 -10.87 10.43
CA TRP A 266 -1.82 -12.24 10.64
C TRP A 266 -2.10 -12.68 12.06
N PHE A 267 -2.61 -13.90 12.21
CA PHE A 267 -2.95 -14.50 13.49
C PHE A 267 -1.90 -15.50 13.99
N THR A 268 -1.94 -15.80 15.28
CA THR A 268 -0.98 -16.72 15.92
C THR A 268 -1.08 -18.15 15.41
N ASP A 269 -2.23 -18.55 14.85
CA ASP A 269 -2.46 -19.84 14.21
C ASP A 269 -1.95 -19.92 12.76
N GLY A 270 -1.32 -18.84 12.26
CA GLY A 270 -0.79 -18.74 10.90
C GLY A 270 -1.84 -18.39 9.84
N ASN A 271 -3.09 -18.17 10.22
CA ASN A 271 -4.10 -17.61 9.34
C ASN A 271 -3.91 -16.08 9.17
N PHE A 272 -4.64 -15.52 8.20
CA PHE A 272 -4.59 -14.10 7.91
C PHE A 272 -5.97 -13.60 7.47
N ARG A 273 -6.15 -12.29 7.54
CA ARG A 273 -7.30 -11.57 6.99
C ARG A 273 -6.78 -10.46 6.08
N VAL A 274 -7.40 -10.29 4.92
CA VAL A 274 -7.19 -9.14 4.03
C VAL A 274 -8.46 -8.32 4.00
N ASP A 275 -8.37 -7.05 4.30
CA ASP A 275 -9.43 -6.07 4.26
C ASP A 275 -9.02 -5.00 3.24
N VAL A 276 -9.60 -5.04 2.03
CA VAL A 276 -9.39 -4.00 1.01
C VAL A 276 -10.34 -2.86 1.32
N VAL A 277 -9.79 -1.71 1.64
CA VAL A 277 -10.51 -0.51 2.05
C VAL A 277 -10.57 0.44 0.86
N GLU A 278 -11.75 0.54 0.24
CA GLU A 278 -11.99 1.48 -0.86
C GLU A 278 -12.18 2.90 -0.33
N ILE A 279 -11.72 3.87 -1.12
CA ILE A 279 -11.81 5.30 -0.82
C ILE A 279 -12.72 5.95 -1.87
N HIS A 280 -13.83 6.52 -1.45
CA HIS A 280 -14.81 7.15 -2.32
C HIS A 280 -14.79 8.67 -2.12
N ALA A 281 -14.41 9.42 -3.17
CA ALA A 281 -14.32 10.88 -3.12
C ALA A 281 -13.50 11.40 -1.93
N GLY A 282 -12.37 10.74 -1.62
CA GLY A 282 -11.50 11.11 -0.52
C GLY A 282 -12.00 10.71 0.87
N LYS A 283 -12.97 9.79 0.96
CA LYS A 283 -13.55 9.33 2.24
C LYS A 283 -13.62 7.82 2.34
N THR A 284 -13.50 7.31 3.55
CA THR A 284 -13.69 5.89 3.86
C THR A 284 -14.07 5.68 5.33
N THR A 285 -14.28 4.43 5.71
CA THR A 285 -14.43 4.03 7.11
C THR A 285 -13.48 2.89 7.45
N VAL A 286 -12.79 2.99 8.57
CA VAL A 286 -11.94 1.92 9.10
C VAL A 286 -12.41 1.60 10.51
N TRP A 287 -12.85 0.35 10.73
CA TRP A 287 -13.36 -0.14 12.02
C TRP A 287 -14.48 0.70 12.62
N GLY A 288 -15.32 1.29 11.76
CA GLY A 288 -16.44 2.14 12.15
C GLY A 288 -16.06 3.60 12.43
N GLU A 289 -14.81 3.99 12.28
CA GLU A 289 -14.35 5.38 12.32
C GLU A 289 -14.31 5.94 10.90
N GLU A 290 -14.97 7.08 10.66
CA GLU A 290 -14.93 7.79 9.39
C GLU A 290 -13.57 8.49 9.22
N ILE A 291 -13.00 8.36 8.03
CA ILE A 291 -11.75 9.03 7.64
C ILE A 291 -12.04 9.88 6.41
N ASP A 292 -11.81 11.19 6.53
CA ASP A 292 -11.93 12.18 5.47
C ASP A 292 -10.54 12.69 5.10
N GLY A 293 -10.22 12.71 3.81
CA GLY A 293 -8.93 13.14 3.27
C GLY A 293 -8.78 14.67 3.15
N ASP A 294 -9.83 15.44 3.45
CA ASP A 294 -9.79 16.91 3.47
C ASP A 294 -9.05 17.45 4.69
#